data_503226d945cba1c17f779e7ff43fd98e
#
_entry.id   503226d945cba1c17f779e7ff43fd98e
#
_cell.length_a   1.000
_cell.length_b   1.000
_cell.length_c   1.000
_cell.angle_alpha   90.00
_cell.angle_beta   90.00
_cell.angle_gamma   90.00
#
_symmetry.space_group_name_H-M   'P 1'
#
loop_
_entity.id
_entity.type
_entity.pdbx_description
1 polymer ?
#
loop_
_entity_poly.entity_id
_entity_poly.type
_entity_poly.pdbx_seq_one_letter_code
_entity_poly.pdbx_strand_id
1 'polypeptide(L)'
;RPVPTDLPFMNGLSISSRPRAFLENLCLARGRAGIRKTLPISGIEERLDRICQAQGTEALNAIRDAARKLTVPLRMEDSFRQLNAMIAAILRTRPAVGLTSPSAKARSLGMPYDSGRLELFGTLFTALTQAELPVRKERRTSAEETQLLSFFEAYFSNYIEGTEFKISEAYDIVFRNKVPRNRPEDAHDITGTFRAVAALGQRQ
;
A
#
# COMPACT_ATOMS: atom_id res chain seq x y z
N ARG A 1 24.12 28.80 3.39
CA ARG A 1 24.97 28.71 2.20
C ARG A 1 24.63 27.45 1.41
N PRO A 2 24.63 27.47 0.06
CA PRO A 2 24.50 26.27 -0.75
C PRO A 2 25.64 25.29 -0.46
N VAL A 3 25.38 24.00 -0.58
CA VAL A 3 26.39 22.94 -0.54
C VAL A 3 26.53 22.31 -1.93
N PRO A 4 27.65 21.64 -2.25
CA PRO A 4 27.88 21.10 -3.60
C PRO A 4 26.79 20.15 -4.13
N THR A 5 25.98 19.58 -3.25
CA THR A 5 24.89 18.67 -3.60
C THR A 5 23.56 19.37 -3.89
N ASP A 6 23.47 20.69 -3.68
CA ASP A 6 22.28 21.47 -3.98
C ASP A 6 22.13 21.71 -5.47
N LEU A 7 20.88 21.81 -5.93
CA LEU A 7 20.57 22.03 -7.34
C LEU A 7 20.53 23.54 -7.63
N PRO A 8 21.17 24.01 -8.70
CA PRO A 8 21.05 25.40 -9.12
C PRO A 8 19.59 25.74 -9.43
N PHE A 9 19.18 26.95 -9.05
CA PHE A 9 17.86 27.48 -9.33
C PHE A 9 17.95 28.93 -9.84
N MET A 10 16.84 29.54 -10.21
CA MET A 10 16.80 30.87 -10.82
C MET A 10 17.51 31.94 -9.97
N ASN A 11 18.16 32.91 -10.64
CA ASN A 11 18.79 34.08 -10.01
C ASN A 11 19.85 33.76 -8.94
N GLY A 12 20.64 32.71 -9.15
CA GLY A 12 21.69 32.36 -8.19
C GLY A 12 21.20 31.70 -6.89
N LEU A 13 19.94 31.36 -6.81
CA LEU A 13 19.38 30.52 -5.75
C LEU A 13 19.74 29.07 -5.93
N SER A 14 19.59 28.28 -4.88
CA SER A 14 19.79 26.84 -4.91
C SER A 14 18.62 26.13 -4.22
N ILE A 15 18.21 25.00 -4.77
CA ILE A 15 17.24 24.10 -4.15
C ILE A 15 18.03 23.09 -3.32
N SER A 16 17.65 22.91 -2.07
CA SER A 16 18.25 21.91 -1.20
C SER A 16 18.12 20.52 -1.81
N SER A 17 19.21 19.78 -1.82
CA SER A 17 19.18 18.36 -2.17
C SER A 17 18.24 17.59 -1.24
N ARG A 18 17.69 16.45 -1.72
CA ARG A 18 16.75 15.66 -0.92
C ARG A 18 17.29 15.32 0.49
N PRO A 19 18.53 14.83 0.67
CA PRO A 19 19.09 14.57 2.00
C PRO A 19 19.15 15.82 2.88
N ARG A 20 19.54 16.95 2.31
CA ARG A 20 19.58 18.25 3.01
C ARG A 20 18.17 18.69 3.41
N ALA A 21 17.20 18.59 2.52
CA ALA A 21 15.82 18.96 2.80
C ALA A 21 15.24 18.16 3.98
N PHE A 22 15.55 16.87 4.13
CA PHE A 22 15.18 16.11 5.32
C PHE A 22 15.82 16.64 6.58
N LEU A 23 17.12 16.96 6.57
CA LEU A 23 17.80 17.53 7.73
C LEU A 23 17.22 18.90 8.12
N GLU A 24 16.98 19.78 7.15
CA GLU A 24 16.41 21.10 7.38
C GLU A 24 15.00 21.06 7.95
N ASN A 25 14.17 20.13 7.51
CA ASN A 25 12.81 19.95 8.02
C ASN A 25 12.78 19.38 9.46
N LEU A 26 13.83 18.73 9.91
CA LEU A 26 13.99 18.25 11.29
C LEU A 26 14.60 19.30 12.22
N CYS A 27 15.13 20.41 11.67
CA CYS A 27 15.52 21.53 12.48
C CYS A 27 14.30 22.29 13.00
N LEU A 28 14.30 22.59 14.31
CA LEU A 28 13.29 23.46 14.90
C LEU A 28 13.43 24.89 14.34
N ALA A 29 12.65 25.19 13.31
CA ALA A 29 12.58 26.56 12.80
C ALA A 29 11.74 27.41 13.76
N ARG A 30 12.32 28.43 14.37
CA ARG A 30 11.60 29.47 15.10
C ARG A 30 10.80 30.29 14.10
N GLY A 31 9.51 29.93 13.93
CA GLY A 31 8.58 30.65 13.07
C GLY A 31 8.10 31.95 13.72
N ARG A 32 7.82 32.98 12.93
CA ARG A 32 7.05 34.15 13.37
C ARG A 32 5.57 33.74 13.38
N ALA A 33 4.86 34.02 14.48
CA ALA A 33 3.40 34.02 14.55
C ALA A 33 2.71 32.77 13.98
N GLY A 34 3.04 31.58 14.46
CA GLY A 34 2.26 30.36 14.16
C GLY A 34 2.47 29.72 12.78
N ILE A 35 3.26 30.33 11.90
CA ILE A 35 3.56 29.75 10.58
C ILE A 35 4.69 28.73 10.71
N ARG A 36 4.39 27.46 10.53
CA ARG A 36 5.41 26.42 10.42
C ARG A 36 6.10 26.52 9.06
N LYS A 37 7.43 26.65 9.09
CA LYS A 37 8.27 26.62 7.88
C LYS A 37 8.78 25.23 7.51
N THR A 38 8.52 24.24 8.38
CA THR A 38 8.97 22.86 8.24
C THR A 38 7.78 21.92 8.24
N LEU A 39 7.92 20.77 7.61
CA LEU A 39 6.94 19.70 7.65
C LEU A 39 6.77 19.21 9.10
N PRO A 40 5.57 18.73 9.49
CA PRO A 40 5.40 17.99 10.73
C PRO A 40 6.20 16.69 10.67
N ILE A 41 6.57 16.15 11.82
CA ILE A 41 7.35 14.90 11.89
C ILE A 41 6.63 13.75 11.16
N SER A 42 5.30 13.62 11.33
CA SER A 42 4.49 12.65 10.59
C SER A 42 4.62 12.80 9.07
N GLY A 43 4.66 14.02 8.57
CA GLY A 43 4.83 14.27 7.13
C GLY A 43 6.23 13.88 6.61
N ILE A 44 7.27 14.00 7.44
CA ILE A 44 8.62 13.52 7.12
C ILE A 44 8.63 11.99 7.08
N GLU A 45 8.03 11.34 8.06
CA GLU A 45 7.90 9.89 8.14
C GLU A 45 7.13 9.31 6.94
N GLU A 46 6.00 9.91 6.58
CA GLU A 46 5.22 9.53 5.40
C GLU A 46 6.01 9.68 4.10
N ARG A 47 6.83 10.74 4.00
CA ARG A 47 7.68 10.94 2.84
C ARG A 47 8.75 9.87 2.73
N LEU A 48 9.37 9.48 3.84
CA LEU A 48 10.33 8.38 3.90
C LEU A 48 9.67 7.05 3.54
N ASP A 49 8.47 6.79 4.08
CA ASP A 49 7.70 5.59 3.76
C ASP A 49 7.37 5.49 2.27
N ARG A 50 6.88 6.58 1.65
CA ARG A 50 6.60 6.64 0.20
C ARG A 50 7.86 6.39 -0.65
N ILE A 51 9.01 6.93 -0.23
CA ILE A 51 10.29 6.66 -0.92
C ILE A 51 10.63 5.19 -0.82
N CYS A 52 10.47 4.58 0.35
CA CYS A 52 10.71 3.16 0.55
C CYS A 52 9.79 2.30 -0.33
N GLN A 53 8.51 2.67 -0.43
CA GLN A 53 7.54 1.98 -1.30
C GLN A 53 7.91 2.07 -2.78
N ALA A 54 8.26 3.26 -3.25
CA ALA A 54 8.47 3.52 -4.67
C ALA A 54 9.88 3.12 -5.16
N GLN A 55 10.90 3.20 -4.31
CA GLN A 55 12.31 3.09 -4.70
C GLN A 55 13.09 2.03 -3.91
N GLY A 56 12.43 1.34 -2.99
CA GLY A 56 13.05 0.30 -2.17
C GLY A 56 13.86 0.80 -0.97
N THR A 57 14.40 -0.14 -0.22
CA THR A 57 15.17 0.11 1.02
C THR A 57 16.50 0.80 0.76
N GLU A 58 17.11 0.53 -0.40
CA GLU A 58 18.40 1.11 -0.79
C GLU A 58 18.31 2.63 -0.97
N ALA A 59 17.18 3.16 -1.44
CA ALA A 59 16.98 4.59 -1.57
C ALA A 59 17.00 5.31 -0.21
N LEU A 60 16.44 4.70 0.85
CA LEU A 60 16.53 5.25 2.20
C LEU A 60 17.95 5.19 2.75
N ASN A 61 18.68 4.12 2.49
CA ASN A 61 20.08 4.01 2.88
C ASN A 61 20.93 5.08 2.17
N ALA A 62 20.73 5.29 0.87
CA ALA A 62 21.41 6.33 0.11
C ALA A 62 21.13 7.75 0.66
N ILE A 63 19.87 8.04 1.00
CA ILE A 63 19.50 9.31 1.65
C ILE A 63 20.20 9.46 2.99
N ARG A 64 20.21 8.42 3.83
CA ARG A 64 20.87 8.42 5.13
C ARG A 64 22.37 8.71 5.00
N ASP A 65 23.05 8.03 4.08
CA ASP A 65 24.49 8.12 3.90
C ASP A 65 24.88 9.47 3.30
N ALA A 66 24.08 10.02 2.39
CA ALA A 66 24.26 11.38 1.87
C ALA A 66 24.00 12.46 2.96
N ALA A 67 22.95 12.28 3.77
CA ALA A 67 22.66 13.18 4.89
C ALA A 67 23.79 13.19 5.93
N ARG A 68 24.39 12.02 6.21
CA ARG A 68 25.55 11.89 7.12
C ARG A 68 26.71 12.78 6.69
N LYS A 69 27.01 12.83 5.40
CA LYS A 69 28.09 13.68 4.85
C LYS A 69 27.81 15.19 5.02
N LEU A 70 26.55 15.58 5.13
CA LEU A 70 26.12 16.95 5.31
C LEU A 70 26.06 17.39 6.79
N THR A 71 26.15 16.45 7.72
CA THR A 71 25.98 16.69 9.15
C THR A 71 26.95 17.74 9.69
N VAL A 72 28.25 17.51 9.51
CA VAL A 72 29.30 18.41 10.02
C VAL A 72 29.32 19.78 9.31
N PRO A 73 29.28 19.82 7.95
CA PRO A 73 29.28 21.12 7.25
C PRO A 73 28.09 22.03 7.59
N LEU A 74 26.93 21.42 7.91
CA LEU A 74 25.70 22.16 8.21
C LEU A 74 25.40 22.27 9.71
N ARG A 75 26.20 21.65 10.58
CA ARG A 75 25.97 21.57 12.03
C ARG A 75 24.58 21.02 12.37
N MET A 76 24.20 19.89 11.77
CA MET A 76 22.87 19.28 11.86
C MET A 76 22.92 17.88 12.47
N GLU A 77 23.75 17.67 13.48
CA GLU A 77 23.97 16.37 14.13
C GLU A 77 22.68 15.82 14.75
N ASP A 78 21.90 16.69 15.40
CA ASP A 78 20.64 16.30 16.05
C ASP A 78 19.58 15.91 15.03
N SER A 79 19.43 16.68 13.97
CA SER A 79 18.54 16.36 12.86
C SER A 79 18.91 15.04 12.19
N PHE A 80 20.21 14.78 12.03
CA PHE A 80 20.67 13.51 11.48
C PHE A 80 20.38 12.34 12.42
N ARG A 81 20.55 12.49 13.73
CA ARG A 81 20.19 11.43 14.69
C ARG A 81 18.71 11.06 14.58
N GLN A 82 17.83 12.04 14.47
CA GLN A 82 16.40 11.82 14.28
C GLN A 82 16.12 11.15 12.94
N LEU A 83 16.66 11.67 11.83
CA LEU A 83 16.50 11.06 10.50
C LEU A 83 16.96 9.60 10.47
N ASN A 84 18.13 9.33 11.04
CA ASN A 84 18.70 7.98 11.11
C ASN A 84 17.81 7.03 11.94
N ALA A 85 17.24 7.50 13.05
CA ALA A 85 16.31 6.71 13.86
C ALA A 85 15.03 6.37 13.11
N MET A 86 14.44 7.36 12.40
CA MET A 86 13.25 7.14 11.56
C MET A 86 13.50 6.13 10.44
N ILE A 87 14.60 6.30 9.70
CA ILE A 87 14.98 5.37 8.63
C ILE A 87 15.21 3.97 9.20
N ALA A 88 15.94 3.85 10.31
CA ALA A 88 16.22 2.57 10.93
C ALA A 88 14.94 1.85 11.40
N ALA A 89 13.95 2.59 11.92
CA ALA A 89 12.65 2.05 12.32
C ALA A 89 11.83 1.60 11.09
N ILE A 90 11.77 2.42 10.03
CA ILE A 90 11.08 2.08 8.79
C ILE A 90 11.71 0.84 8.12
N LEU A 91 13.03 0.72 8.14
CA LEU A 91 13.78 -0.44 7.63
C LEU A 91 13.76 -1.64 8.59
N ARG A 92 13.13 -1.51 9.76
CA ARG A 92 13.05 -2.57 10.78
C ARG A 92 14.42 -3.03 11.31
N THR A 93 15.43 -2.19 11.23
CA THR A 93 16.77 -2.46 11.78
C THR A 93 16.90 -2.04 13.24
N ARG A 94 15.92 -1.27 13.76
CA ARG A 94 15.79 -0.87 15.17
C ARG A 94 14.30 -0.84 15.56
N PRO A 95 13.97 -0.94 16.86
CA PRO A 95 12.60 -0.80 17.34
C PRO A 95 11.97 0.52 16.89
N ALA A 96 10.67 0.50 16.61
CA ALA A 96 9.88 1.64 16.11
C ALA A 96 9.57 2.67 17.23
N VAL A 97 10.56 3.03 18.04
CA VAL A 97 10.38 4.02 19.10
C VAL A 97 10.34 5.41 18.46
N GLY A 98 9.26 6.15 18.73
CA GLY A 98 9.12 7.55 18.32
C GLY A 98 8.51 7.82 16.95
N LEU A 99 8.10 6.81 16.18
CA LEU A 99 7.31 7.03 14.95
C LEU A 99 5.91 7.52 15.30
N THR A 100 5.42 8.53 14.57
CA THR A 100 4.12 9.17 14.79
C THR A 100 3.13 8.83 13.68
N SER A 101 3.59 8.72 12.42
CA SER A 101 2.71 8.45 11.29
C SER A 101 2.20 7.01 11.27
N PRO A 102 0.90 6.78 10.97
CA PRO A 102 0.33 5.44 10.88
C PRO A 102 1.03 4.55 9.84
N SER A 103 1.39 5.11 8.68
CA SER A 103 2.05 4.38 7.60
C SER A 103 3.44 3.91 7.99
N ALA A 104 4.25 4.78 8.62
CA ALA A 104 5.59 4.43 9.09
C ALA A 104 5.54 3.39 10.22
N LYS A 105 4.58 3.51 11.15
CA LYS A 105 4.34 2.52 12.20
C LYS A 105 3.99 1.15 11.62
N ALA A 106 3.03 1.09 10.71
CA ALA A 106 2.61 -0.16 10.08
C ALA A 106 3.77 -0.82 9.33
N ARG A 107 4.57 -0.05 8.59
CA ARG A 107 5.76 -0.57 7.91
C ARG A 107 6.80 -1.11 8.88
N SER A 108 7.05 -0.42 9.97
CA SER A 108 8.00 -0.87 10.99
C SER A 108 7.58 -2.20 11.64
N LEU A 109 6.27 -2.49 11.67
CA LEU A 109 5.71 -3.76 12.13
C LEU A 109 5.63 -4.82 11.01
N GLY A 110 6.05 -4.49 9.78
CA GLY A 110 5.95 -5.40 8.64
C GLY A 110 4.56 -5.50 8.03
N MET A 111 3.65 -4.59 8.39
CA MET A 111 2.31 -4.46 7.84
C MET A 111 2.25 -3.21 6.97
N PRO A 112 2.59 -3.30 5.67
CA PRO A 112 2.59 -2.12 4.80
C PRO A 112 1.20 -1.48 4.76
N TYR A 113 1.18 -0.17 4.89
CA TYR A 113 -0.03 0.63 4.97
C TYR A 113 -0.03 1.65 3.83
N ASP A 114 -1.04 1.57 2.98
CA ASP A 114 -1.25 2.52 1.90
C ASP A 114 -2.39 3.49 2.28
N SER A 115 -2.02 4.68 2.75
CA SER A 115 -2.99 5.70 3.14
C SER A 115 -3.87 6.17 1.98
N GLY A 116 -3.33 6.21 0.76
CA GLY A 116 -4.07 6.61 -0.43
C GLY A 116 -5.16 5.60 -0.80
N ARG A 117 -4.88 4.31 -0.66
CA ARG A 117 -5.90 3.27 -0.85
C ARG A 117 -6.99 3.32 0.21
N LEU A 118 -6.64 3.55 1.46
CA LEU A 118 -7.64 3.67 2.53
C LEU A 118 -8.55 4.88 2.36
N GLU A 119 -8.01 6.00 1.92
CA GLU A 119 -8.79 7.18 1.58
C GLU A 119 -9.73 6.90 0.39
N LEU A 120 -9.23 6.20 -0.64
CA LEU A 120 -10.04 5.75 -1.77
C LEU A 120 -11.16 4.81 -1.35
N PHE A 121 -10.87 3.82 -0.51
CA PHE A 121 -11.90 2.92 0.04
C PHE A 121 -12.90 3.66 0.94
N GLY A 122 -12.46 4.63 1.74
CA GLY A 122 -13.34 5.50 2.53
C GLY A 122 -14.30 6.31 1.64
N THR A 123 -13.79 6.87 0.56
CA THR A 123 -14.59 7.59 -0.45
C THR A 123 -15.59 6.66 -1.14
N LEU A 124 -15.15 5.48 -1.56
CA LEU A 124 -16.02 4.47 -2.17
C LEU A 124 -17.11 4.01 -1.19
N PHE A 125 -16.75 3.71 0.05
CA PHE A 125 -17.71 3.34 1.09
C PHE A 125 -18.79 4.41 1.29
N THR A 126 -18.38 5.68 1.40
CA THR A 126 -19.30 6.81 1.53
C THR A 126 -20.20 6.93 0.32
N ALA A 127 -19.67 6.82 -0.89
CA ALA A 127 -20.46 6.87 -2.12
C ALA A 127 -21.48 5.74 -2.19
N LEU A 128 -21.09 4.51 -1.85
CA LEU A 128 -21.97 3.34 -1.88
C LEU A 128 -23.07 3.42 -0.81
N THR A 129 -22.77 3.95 0.38
CA THR A 129 -23.79 4.10 1.46
C THR A 129 -24.79 5.20 1.16
N GLN A 130 -24.44 6.18 0.33
CA GLN A 130 -25.32 7.26 -0.09
C GLN A 130 -26.06 6.97 -1.41
N ALA A 131 -25.61 5.96 -2.17
CA ALA A 131 -26.22 5.61 -3.45
C ALA A 131 -27.56 4.91 -3.25
N GLU A 132 -28.61 5.41 -3.90
CA GLU A 132 -29.86 4.67 -4.05
C GLU A 132 -29.65 3.54 -5.07
N LEU A 133 -29.45 2.33 -4.58
CA LEU A 133 -29.28 1.17 -5.44
C LEU A 133 -30.65 0.73 -5.98
N PRO A 134 -30.79 0.47 -7.28
CA PRO A 134 -32.05 -0.01 -7.84
C PRO A 134 -32.39 -1.39 -7.27
N VAL A 135 -33.60 -1.50 -6.69
CA VAL A 135 -34.12 -2.80 -6.25
C VAL A 135 -34.47 -3.63 -7.50
N ARG A 136 -33.67 -4.63 -7.77
CA ARG A 136 -33.96 -5.62 -8.83
C ARG A 136 -34.73 -6.78 -8.21
N LYS A 137 -35.90 -7.10 -8.78
CA LYS A 137 -36.61 -8.33 -8.41
C LYS A 137 -35.79 -9.50 -8.91
N GLU A 138 -35.43 -10.38 -7.99
CA GLU A 138 -34.75 -11.62 -8.35
C GLU A 138 -35.73 -12.57 -9.05
N ARG A 139 -35.23 -13.17 -10.14
CA ARG A 139 -35.95 -14.24 -10.80
C ARG A 139 -35.83 -15.48 -9.92
N ARG A 140 -36.94 -16.16 -9.67
CA ARG A 140 -36.90 -17.49 -9.03
C ARG A 140 -36.18 -18.44 -9.97
N THR A 141 -35.08 -19.04 -9.52
CA THR A 141 -34.28 -20.02 -10.23
C THR A 141 -34.51 -21.40 -9.62
N SER A 142 -34.49 -22.45 -10.44
CA SER A 142 -34.47 -23.79 -9.93
C SER A 142 -33.11 -24.10 -9.24
N ALA A 143 -33.06 -25.18 -8.45
CA ALA A 143 -31.79 -25.60 -7.84
C ALA A 143 -30.72 -25.92 -8.89
N GLU A 144 -31.14 -26.50 -10.03
CA GLU A 144 -30.25 -26.80 -11.15
C GLU A 144 -29.71 -25.52 -11.83
N GLU A 145 -30.60 -24.57 -12.13
CA GLU A 145 -30.19 -23.24 -12.65
C GLU A 145 -29.23 -22.52 -11.70
N THR A 146 -29.46 -22.58 -10.38
CA THR A 146 -28.59 -21.98 -9.37
C THR A 146 -27.22 -22.64 -9.38
N GLN A 147 -27.15 -23.96 -9.48
CA GLN A 147 -25.88 -24.69 -9.56
C GLN A 147 -25.09 -24.35 -10.84
N LEU A 148 -25.78 -24.31 -11.99
CA LEU A 148 -25.17 -23.95 -13.27
C LEU A 148 -24.67 -22.49 -13.25
N LEU A 149 -25.47 -21.56 -12.73
CA LEU A 149 -25.05 -20.15 -12.59
C LEU A 149 -23.83 -20.04 -11.70
N SER A 150 -23.85 -20.70 -10.54
CA SER A 150 -22.71 -20.71 -9.63
C SER A 150 -21.44 -21.29 -10.25
N PHE A 151 -21.60 -22.32 -11.11
CA PHE A 151 -20.49 -22.89 -11.85
C PHE A 151 -19.90 -21.91 -12.86
N PHE A 152 -20.73 -21.25 -13.65
CA PHE A 152 -20.23 -20.28 -14.63
C PHE A 152 -19.64 -19.05 -13.97
N GLU A 153 -20.18 -18.55 -12.88
CA GLU A 153 -19.59 -17.47 -12.08
C GLU A 153 -18.19 -17.85 -11.58
N ALA A 154 -18.06 -19.05 -11.01
CA ALA A 154 -16.75 -19.55 -10.56
C ALA A 154 -15.78 -19.74 -11.74
N TYR A 155 -16.25 -20.30 -12.85
CA TYR A 155 -15.43 -20.52 -14.04
C TYR A 155 -14.88 -19.21 -14.60
N PHE A 156 -15.75 -18.23 -14.86
CA PHE A 156 -15.32 -16.96 -15.46
C PHE A 156 -14.51 -16.10 -14.50
N SER A 157 -14.81 -16.10 -13.22
CA SER A 157 -14.02 -15.38 -12.22
C SER A 157 -12.57 -15.90 -12.20
N ASN A 158 -12.39 -17.20 -12.09
CA ASN A 158 -11.06 -17.81 -12.12
C ASN A 158 -10.35 -17.62 -13.47
N TYR A 159 -11.09 -17.69 -14.57
CA TYR A 159 -10.53 -17.46 -15.91
C TYR A 159 -9.95 -16.05 -16.06
N ILE A 160 -10.67 -15.03 -15.58
CA ILE A 160 -10.21 -13.63 -15.59
C ILE A 160 -8.96 -13.43 -14.71
N GLU A 161 -8.83 -14.20 -13.64
CA GLU A 161 -7.67 -14.19 -12.75
C GLU A 161 -6.48 -14.99 -13.29
N GLY A 162 -6.62 -15.60 -14.48
CA GLY A 162 -5.54 -16.32 -15.17
C GLY A 162 -5.55 -17.83 -14.96
N THR A 163 -6.55 -18.37 -14.28
CA THR A 163 -6.73 -19.82 -14.13
C THR A 163 -7.54 -20.40 -15.30
N GLU A 164 -6.85 -20.82 -16.34
CA GLU A 164 -7.48 -21.34 -17.56
C GLU A 164 -7.67 -22.87 -17.49
N PHE A 165 -8.93 -23.32 -17.34
CA PHE A 165 -9.37 -24.68 -17.57
C PHE A 165 -10.26 -24.74 -18.82
N LYS A 166 -10.30 -25.90 -19.49
CA LYS A 166 -11.39 -26.18 -20.42
C LYS A 166 -12.68 -26.33 -19.62
N ILE A 167 -13.81 -25.90 -20.17
CA ILE A 167 -15.11 -25.99 -19.47
C ILE A 167 -15.40 -27.42 -18.99
N SER A 168 -15.10 -28.45 -19.80
CA SER A 168 -15.25 -29.83 -19.41
C SER A 168 -14.37 -30.28 -18.24
N GLU A 169 -13.14 -29.75 -18.17
CA GLU A 169 -12.20 -30.01 -17.08
C GLU A 169 -12.68 -29.32 -15.79
N ALA A 170 -13.07 -28.06 -15.88
CA ALA A 170 -13.65 -27.32 -14.76
C ALA A 170 -14.91 -27.99 -14.22
N TYR A 171 -15.76 -28.49 -15.11
CA TYR A 171 -16.95 -29.25 -14.74
C TYR A 171 -16.61 -30.56 -13.98
N ASP A 172 -15.63 -31.31 -14.47
CA ASP A 172 -15.14 -32.51 -13.81
C ASP A 172 -14.53 -32.24 -12.43
N ILE A 173 -13.83 -31.11 -12.28
CA ILE A 173 -13.28 -30.66 -10.99
C ILE A 173 -14.42 -30.36 -10.01
N VAL A 174 -15.37 -29.52 -10.41
CA VAL A 174 -16.42 -29.00 -9.51
C VAL A 174 -17.45 -30.07 -9.16
N PHE A 175 -17.95 -30.81 -10.14
CA PHE A 175 -19.07 -31.73 -9.94
C PHE A 175 -18.66 -33.21 -9.76
N ARG A 176 -17.45 -33.56 -10.20
CA ARG A 176 -16.97 -34.96 -10.12
C ARG A 176 -15.72 -35.09 -9.23
N ASN A 177 -15.28 -34.02 -8.63
CA ASN A 177 -14.10 -33.95 -7.75
C ASN A 177 -12.82 -34.55 -8.39
N LYS A 178 -12.65 -34.37 -9.69
CA LYS A 178 -11.47 -34.83 -10.43
C LYS A 178 -10.38 -33.76 -10.39
N VAL A 179 -9.53 -33.77 -9.35
CA VAL A 179 -8.46 -32.82 -9.17
C VAL A 179 -7.25 -33.20 -10.05
N PRO A 180 -6.80 -32.30 -10.98
CA PRO A 180 -5.61 -32.56 -11.78
C PRO A 180 -4.35 -32.54 -10.91
N ARG A 181 -3.46 -33.53 -11.09
CA ARG A 181 -2.26 -33.69 -10.26
C ARG A 181 -1.26 -32.53 -10.38
N ASN A 182 -1.25 -31.86 -11.51
CA ASN A 182 -0.33 -30.77 -11.83
C ASN A 182 -0.88 -29.39 -11.48
N ARG A 183 -2.16 -29.27 -11.07
CA ARG A 183 -2.85 -28.01 -10.80
C ARG A 183 -3.83 -28.11 -9.62
N PRO A 184 -3.40 -28.62 -8.46
CA PRO A 184 -4.31 -28.84 -7.33
C PRO A 184 -4.80 -27.52 -6.71
N GLU A 185 -3.96 -26.46 -6.70
CA GLU A 185 -4.30 -25.16 -6.16
C GLU A 185 -5.40 -24.48 -7.01
N ASP A 186 -5.25 -24.46 -8.32
CA ASP A 186 -6.25 -23.93 -9.25
C ASP A 186 -7.60 -24.65 -9.11
N ALA A 187 -7.57 -25.99 -8.94
CA ALA A 187 -8.77 -26.78 -8.73
C ALA A 187 -9.44 -26.48 -7.37
N HIS A 188 -8.63 -26.16 -6.34
CA HIS A 188 -9.13 -25.72 -5.05
C HIS A 188 -9.84 -24.36 -5.19
N ASP A 189 -9.26 -23.41 -5.92
CA ASP A 189 -9.79 -22.07 -6.08
C ASP A 189 -11.12 -22.05 -6.81
N ILE A 190 -11.24 -22.74 -7.95
CA ILE A 190 -12.51 -22.83 -8.67
C ILE A 190 -13.59 -23.54 -7.85
N THR A 191 -13.24 -24.58 -7.09
CA THR A 191 -14.18 -25.29 -6.21
C THR A 191 -14.62 -24.41 -5.03
N GLY A 192 -13.69 -23.66 -4.45
CA GLY A 192 -13.94 -22.71 -3.37
C GLY A 192 -14.90 -21.60 -3.80
N THR A 193 -14.64 -20.99 -4.95
CA THR A 193 -15.51 -19.94 -5.53
C THR A 193 -16.90 -20.49 -5.84
N PHE A 194 -17.00 -21.68 -6.45
CA PHE A 194 -18.29 -22.35 -6.72
C PHE A 194 -19.09 -22.54 -5.42
N ARG A 195 -18.49 -23.09 -4.38
CA ARG A 195 -19.17 -23.33 -3.09
C ARG A 195 -19.65 -22.04 -2.45
N ALA A 196 -18.83 -20.97 -2.52
CA ALA A 196 -19.20 -19.68 -1.97
C ALA A 196 -20.41 -19.08 -2.68
N VAL A 197 -20.43 -19.09 -4.02
CA VAL A 197 -21.55 -18.56 -4.81
C VAL A 197 -22.81 -19.42 -4.64
N ALA A 198 -22.68 -20.74 -4.66
CA ALA A 198 -23.82 -21.65 -4.45
C ALA A 198 -24.46 -21.49 -3.06
N ALA A 199 -23.66 -21.25 -2.02
CA ALA A 199 -24.15 -20.99 -0.67
C ALA A 199 -24.93 -19.66 -0.55
N LEU A 200 -24.58 -18.64 -1.33
CA LEU A 200 -25.34 -17.39 -1.39
C LEU A 200 -26.72 -17.59 -2.02
N GLY A 201 -26.81 -18.38 -3.10
CA GLY A 201 -28.07 -18.69 -3.76
C GLY A 201 -29.05 -19.55 -2.93
N GLN A 202 -28.56 -20.25 -1.89
CA GLN A 202 -29.41 -21.06 -1.00
C GLN A 202 -29.99 -20.30 0.18
N ARG A 203 -29.57 -19.03 0.41
CA ARG A 203 -30.02 -18.20 1.53
C ARG A 203 -31.26 -17.34 1.21
N GLN A 204 -31.82 -17.52 0.03
CA GLN A 204 -33.05 -16.90 -0.47
C GLN A 204 -34.21 -17.90 -0.43
#